data_e14c567ef7f7ff05f9042738bb4add0f
#
_entry.id   e14c567ef7f7ff05f9042738bb4add0f
#
_cell.length_a   1.000
_cell.length_b   1.000
_cell.length_c   1.000
_cell.angle_alpha   90.00
_cell.angle_beta   90.00
_cell.angle_gamma   90.00
#
_symmetry.space_group_name_H-M   'P 1'
#
loop_
_entity.id
_entity.type
_entity.pdbx_description
1 polymer ?
#
loop_
_entity_poly.entity_id
_entity_poly.type
_entity_poly.pdbx_seq_one_letter_code
_entity_poly.pdbx_strand_id
1 'polypeptide(L)'
;ARMAPAALDLVTGLDEDTVDFVPNYDNQFMQPDVLPAAFPQLLVNGASGIAVGMATNIAPHNLSETIAGAIHLLDNPSASVADLMRYIPGPDLPEGGVIVGLDGIKEAYESGRGAFKTRAKVQIERVTARKMGIIVTQLPYMVGPEKVIEKIKENANAGRLKGISSVQNLTDRIHGLRLVIEVKNGFNPEAVLQQLYQRTPLEDSFSINAVALVGGQPRTLGLKEMLQVFLDHRLDVTTRRSRFRLKKYE
;
A
#
# COMPACT_ATOMS: atom_id res chain seq x y z
N ALA A 1 -21.28 11.57 6.94
CA ALA A 1 -19.89 11.43 6.49
C ALA A 1 -19.40 12.79 5.98
N ARG A 2 -18.08 13.03 6.07
CA ARG A 2 -17.41 14.21 5.53
C ARG A 2 -16.13 13.77 4.83
N MET A 3 -15.73 14.50 3.78
CA MET A 3 -14.43 14.29 3.15
C MET A 3 -13.29 14.69 4.09
N ALA A 4 -12.22 13.91 4.10
CA ALA A 4 -10.97 14.31 4.75
C ALA A 4 -10.33 15.49 4.00
N PRO A 5 -9.48 16.31 4.65
CA PRO A 5 -8.83 17.44 3.98
C PRO A 5 -8.14 17.08 2.67
N ALA A 6 -7.35 16.01 2.64
CA ALA A 6 -6.68 15.54 1.43
C ALA A 6 -7.65 15.11 0.30
N ALA A 7 -8.88 14.68 0.63
CA ALA A 7 -9.87 14.36 -0.38
C ALA A 7 -10.43 15.59 -1.10
N LEU A 8 -10.34 16.78 -0.50
CA LEU A 8 -10.73 18.03 -1.14
C LEU A 8 -9.81 18.37 -2.31
N ASP A 9 -8.53 18.04 -2.20
CA ASP A 9 -7.55 18.27 -3.29
C ASP A 9 -7.83 17.39 -4.52
N LEU A 10 -8.54 16.27 -4.35
CA LEU A 10 -8.95 15.41 -5.47
C LEU A 10 -10.10 15.99 -6.28
N VAL A 11 -10.95 16.80 -5.66
CA VAL A 11 -12.18 17.38 -6.28
C VAL A 11 -12.05 18.86 -6.60
N THR A 12 -10.94 19.49 -6.21
CA THR A 12 -10.73 20.92 -6.46
C THR A 12 -10.75 21.23 -7.96
N GLY A 13 -11.59 22.17 -8.35
CA GLY A 13 -11.75 22.63 -9.75
C GLY A 13 -12.77 21.84 -10.57
N LEU A 14 -13.61 20.99 -9.96
CA LEU A 14 -14.72 20.31 -10.65
C LEU A 14 -15.72 21.28 -11.30
N ASP A 15 -15.86 22.49 -10.77
CA ASP A 15 -16.73 23.56 -11.26
C ASP A 15 -16.07 24.44 -12.34
N GLU A 16 -14.85 24.12 -12.75
CA GLU A 16 -14.05 24.89 -13.69
C GLU A 16 -13.84 24.16 -15.04
N ASP A 17 -14.75 23.29 -15.44
CA ASP A 17 -14.71 22.50 -16.69
C ASP A 17 -13.42 21.68 -16.86
N THR A 18 -12.89 21.14 -15.78
CA THR A 18 -11.60 20.43 -15.75
C THR A 18 -11.67 18.99 -16.21
N VAL A 19 -12.84 18.35 -16.10
CA VAL A 19 -13.10 16.94 -16.44
C VAL A 19 -14.48 16.80 -17.09
N ASP A 20 -14.67 15.69 -17.78
CA ASP A 20 -15.96 15.36 -18.38
C ASP A 20 -16.93 14.80 -17.33
N PHE A 21 -18.22 15.04 -17.55
CA PHE A 21 -19.30 14.53 -16.72
C PHE A 21 -20.13 13.52 -17.51
N VAL A 22 -20.45 12.41 -16.87
CA VAL A 22 -21.27 11.31 -17.40
C VAL A 22 -22.50 11.08 -16.52
N PRO A 23 -23.58 10.51 -17.04
CA PRO A 23 -24.72 10.10 -16.22
C PRO A 23 -24.29 9.11 -15.14
N ASN A 24 -24.87 9.23 -13.93
CA ASN A 24 -24.68 8.24 -12.88
C ASN A 24 -25.45 6.94 -13.17
N TYR A 25 -25.41 5.97 -12.27
CA TYR A 25 -25.95 4.62 -12.44
C TYR A 25 -27.47 4.55 -12.79
N ASP A 26 -28.26 5.55 -12.36
CA ASP A 26 -29.70 5.63 -12.60
C ASP A 26 -30.10 6.74 -13.59
N ASN A 27 -29.13 7.40 -14.21
CA ASN A 27 -29.30 8.50 -15.16
C ASN A 27 -30.05 9.75 -14.60
N GLN A 28 -30.15 9.88 -13.27
CA GLN A 28 -30.84 11.04 -12.65
C GLN A 28 -29.90 12.23 -12.43
N PHE A 29 -28.61 11.96 -12.26
CA PHE A 29 -27.59 12.98 -11.99
C PHE A 29 -26.36 12.77 -12.88
N MET A 30 -25.62 13.86 -13.06
CA MET A 30 -24.30 13.81 -13.70
C MET A 30 -23.22 13.66 -12.65
N GLN A 31 -22.21 12.84 -12.94
CA GLN A 31 -21.02 12.65 -12.11
C GLN A 31 -19.75 12.85 -12.95
N PRO A 32 -18.62 13.27 -12.36
CA PRO A 32 -17.38 13.31 -13.10
C PRO A 32 -16.98 11.90 -13.53
N ASP A 33 -16.53 11.76 -14.78
CA ASP A 33 -15.99 10.49 -15.29
C ASP A 33 -14.72 10.10 -14.53
N VAL A 34 -13.83 11.09 -14.35
CA VAL A 34 -12.64 11.00 -13.51
C VAL A 34 -12.51 12.27 -12.66
N LEU A 35 -11.83 12.21 -11.53
CA LEU A 35 -11.59 13.39 -10.69
C LEU A 35 -10.42 14.23 -11.24
N PRO A 36 -10.40 15.56 -11.01
CA PRO A 36 -9.25 16.40 -11.36
C PRO A 36 -7.95 15.94 -10.70
N ALA A 37 -8.01 15.42 -9.48
CA ALA A 37 -6.96 14.77 -8.71
C ALA A 37 -5.62 15.56 -8.67
N ALA A 38 -5.38 16.30 -7.60
CA ALA A 38 -4.15 17.09 -7.45
C ALA A 38 -2.88 16.23 -7.28
N PHE A 39 -3.03 14.97 -6.88
CA PHE A 39 -1.93 14.01 -6.70
C PHE A 39 -2.34 12.62 -7.20
N PRO A 40 -1.39 11.71 -7.50
CA PRO A 40 -1.67 10.39 -8.08
C PRO A 40 -2.26 9.43 -7.05
N GLN A 41 -3.55 9.60 -6.74
CA GLN A 41 -4.29 8.91 -5.68
C GLN A 41 -4.23 7.38 -5.82
N LEU A 42 -4.25 6.84 -7.03
CA LEU A 42 -4.19 5.41 -7.26
C LEU A 42 -2.89 4.79 -6.71
N LEU A 43 -1.76 5.47 -6.87
CA LEU A 43 -0.48 5.04 -6.31
C LEU A 43 -0.42 5.28 -4.80
N VAL A 44 -0.88 6.43 -4.33
CA VAL A 44 -0.81 6.78 -2.91
C VAL A 44 -1.66 5.84 -2.06
N ASN A 45 -2.90 5.63 -2.43
CA ASN A 45 -3.82 4.76 -1.67
C ASN A 45 -3.66 3.27 -2.02
N GLY A 46 -3.17 2.96 -3.21
CA GLY A 46 -3.31 1.63 -3.76
C GLY A 46 -4.76 1.29 -4.11
N ALA A 47 -4.96 0.10 -4.62
CA ALA A 47 -6.29 -0.44 -4.91
C ALA A 47 -6.26 -1.96 -4.85
N SER A 48 -7.35 -2.57 -4.37
CA SER A 48 -7.54 -4.01 -4.43
C SER A 48 -8.98 -4.31 -4.84
N GLY A 49 -9.16 -5.14 -5.85
CA GLY A 49 -10.48 -5.50 -6.32
C GLY A 49 -10.48 -6.67 -7.28
N ILE A 50 -11.58 -7.41 -7.27
CA ILE A 50 -11.80 -8.56 -8.15
C ILE A 50 -13.04 -8.26 -8.99
N ALA A 51 -12.84 -8.17 -10.31
CA ALA A 51 -13.90 -8.03 -11.28
C ALA A 51 -14.02 -9.31 -12.12
N VAL A 52 -15.04 -9.38 -12.95
CA VAL A 52 -15.20 -10.50 -13.89
C VAL A 52 -14.11 -10.43 -14.96
N GLY A 53 -13.27 -11.46 -15.02
CA GLY A 53 -12.19 -11.56 -15.99
C GLY A 53 -10.92 -10.78 -15.68
N MET A 54 -10.89 -9.97 -14.59
CA MET A 54 -9.69 -9.23 -14.19
C MET A 54 -9.66 -8.97 -12.70
N ALA A 55 -8.45 -8.79 -12.16
CA ALA A 55 -8.24 -8.37 -10.79
C ALA A 55 -7.15 -7.31 -10.74
N THR A 56 -7.23 -6.40 -9.77
CA THR A 56 -6.17 -5.45 -9.48
C THR A 56 -5.71 -5.57 -8.04
N ASN A 57 -4.42 -5.38 -7.80
CA ASN A 57 -3.85 -5.30 -6.48
C ASN A 57 -2.62 -4.38 -6.53
N ILE A 58 -2.82 -3.13 -6.16
CA ILE A 58 -1.80 -2.08 -6.19
C ILE A 58 -1.48 -1.72 -4.74
N ALA A 59 -0.21 -1.82 -4.38
CA ALA A 59 0.24 -1.44 -3.05
C ALA A 59 0.19 0.09 -2.86
N PRO A 60 -0.11 0.59 -1.65
CA PRO A 60 -0.05 2.01 -1.33
C PRO A 60 1.40 2.51 -1.28
N HIS A 61 1.57 3.83 -1.52
CA HIS A 61 2.86 4.49 -1.55
C HIS A 61 2.86 5.79 -0.75
N ASN A 62 4.01 6.25 -0.35
CA ASN A 62 4.16 7.52 0.36
C ASN A 62 3.80 8.70 -0.55
N LEU A 63 2.97 9.62 -0.05
CA LEU A 63 2.49 10.77 -0.79
C LEU A 63 3.64 11.68 -1.25
N SER A 64 4.56 12.01 -0.36
CA SER A 64 5.68 12.91 -0.67
C SER A 64 6.65 12.30 -1.67
N GLU A 65 6.97 11.01 -1.52
CA GLU A 65 7.80 10.25 -2.45
C GLU A 65 7.16 10.17 -3.84
N THR A 66 5.86 9.89 -3.89
CA THR A 66 5.12 9.77 -5.14
C THR A 66 5.05 11.10 -5.89
N ILE A 67 4.83 12.21 -5.18
CA ILE A 67 4.87 13.56 -5.76
C ILE A 67 6.29 13.90 -6.25
N ALA A 68 7.32 13.61 -5.46
CA ALA A 68 8.70 13.86 -5.86
C ALA A 68 9.08 13.07 -7.13
N GLY A 69 8.66 11.81 -7.22
CA GLY A 69 8.84 10.99 -8.42
C GLY A 69 8.09 11.54 -9.63
N ALA A 70 6.87 12.02 -9.45
CA ALA A 70 6.08 12.65 -10.51
C ALA A 70 6.73 13.94 -11.03
N ILE A 71 7.23 14.79 -10.12
CA ILE A 71 7.95 16.02 -10.49
C ILE A 71 9.24 15.66 -11.26
N HIS A 72 10.00 14.68 -10.75
CA HIS A 72 11.21 14.24 -11.45
C HIS A 72 10.91 13.74 -12.88
N LEU A 73 9.84 12.97 -13.06
CA LEU A 73 9.44 12.49 -14.38
C LEU A 73 8.97 13.63 -15.31
N LEU A 74 8.28 14.63 -14.76
CA LEU A 74 7.86 15.82 -15.51
C LEU A 74 9.07 16.60 -16.06
N ASP A 75 10.09 16.79 -15.21
CA ASP A 75 11.32 17.49 -15.58
C ASP A 75 12.23 16.64 -16.49
N ASN A 76 12.15 15.32 -16.37
CA ASN A 76 12.98 14.34 -17.08
C ASN A 76 12.12 13.22 -17.70
N PRO A 77 11.44 13.46 -18.84
CA PRO A 77 10.52 12.47 -19.45
C PRO A 77 11.21 11.16 -19.87
N SER A 78 12.53 11.18 -20.07
CA SER A 78 13.33 9.99 -20.38
C SER A 78 13.77 9.19 -19.16
N ALA A 79 13.44 9.63 -17.93
CA ALA A 79 13.84 8.93 -16.70
C ALA A 79 13.44 7.45 -16.74
N SER A 80 14.37 6.59 -16.33
CA SER A 80 14.15 5.16 -16.20
C SER A 80 13.39 4.83 -14.90
N VAL A 81 12.86 3.60 -14.80
CA VAL A 81 12.30 3.10 -13.53
C VAL A 81 13.34 3.15 -12.40
N ALA A 82 14.60 2.84 -12.69
CA ALA A 82 15.68 2.92 -11.71
C ALA A 82 15.91 4.36 -11.20
N ASP A 83 15.74 5.38 -12.03
CA ASP A 83 15.82 6.79 -11.61
C ASP A 83 14.62 7.15 -10.73
N LEU A 84 13.43 6.70 -11.08
CA LEU A 84 12.21 6.93 -10.28
C LEU A 84 12.29 6.24 -8.91
N MET A 85 12.92 5.07 -8.81
CA MET A 85 13.13 4.35 -7.55
C MET A 85 14.04 5.09 -6.56
N ARG A 86 14.76 6.13 -6.98
CA ARG A 86 15.50 7.01 -6.05
C ARG A 86 14.55 7.92 -5.25
N TYR A 87 13.35 8.16 -5.76
CA TYR A 87 12.30 8.97 -5.13
C TYR A 87 11.22 8.08 -4.52
N ILE A 88 10.87 6.97 -5.19
CA ILE A 88 9.84 6.01 -4.77
C ILE A 88 10.53 4.64 -4.62
N PRO A 89 11.25 4.40 -3.53
CA PRO A 89 12.06 3.18 -3.37
C PRO A 89 11.22 1.91 -3.24
N GLY A 90 9.97 2.04 -2.82
CA GLY A 90 9.05 0.93 -2.64
C GLY A 90 7.69 1.37 -2.10
N PRO A 91 6.75 0.44 -1.94
CA PRO A 91 5.48 0.69 -1.27
C PRO A 91 5.66 1.18 0.16
N ASP A 92 4.74 2.04 0.62
CA ASP A 92 4.65 2.52 1.99
C ASP A 92 3.37 1.96 2.62
N LEU A 93 3.52 0.96 3.48
CA LEU A 93 2.41 0.21 4.01
C LEU A 93 1.89 0.85 5.31
N PRO A 94 0.58 1.16 5.44
CA PRO A 94 0.03 1.93 6.56
C PRO A 94 0.25 1.28 7.93
N GLU A 95 0.28 -0.03 7.98
CA GLU A 95 0.44 -0.81 9.22
C GLU A 95 1.92 -1.03 9.56
N GLY A 96 2.83 -0.59 8.69
CA GLY A 96 4.27 -0.76 8.84
C GLY A 96 4.73 -2.16 8.45
N GLY A 97 5.66 -2.72 9.24
CA GLY A 97 6.39 -3.93 8.90
C GLY A 97 7.67 -3.63 8.13
N VAL A 98 8.36 -4.68 7.70
CA VAL A 98 9.63 -4.59 6.99
C VAL A 98 9.54 -5.32 5.66
N ILE A 99 9.81 -4.64 4.57
CA ILE A 99 9.89 -5.25 3.24
C ILE A 99 11.21 -6.03 3.14
N VAL A 100 11.14 -7.25 2.63
CA VAL A 100 12.28 -8.17 2.51
C VAL A 100 12.66 -8.33 1.05
N GLY A 101 13.76 -7.67 0.66
CA GLY A 101 14.23 -7.65 -0.73
C GLY A 101 13.47 -6.64 -1.61
N LEU A 102 14.12 -6.21 -2.67
CA LEU A 102 13.57 -5.19 -3.60
C LEU A 102 13.32 -5.72 -5.01
N ASP A 103 13.77 -6.95 -5.32
CA ASP A 103 13.71 -7.48 -6.69
C ASP A 103 12.27 -7.58 -7.22
N GLY A 104 11.34 -8.09 -6.40
CA GLY A 104 9.94 -8.18 -6.78
C GLY A 104 9.24 -6.82 -6.90
N ILE A 105 9.70 -5.80 -6.15
CA ILE A 105 9.21 -4.42 -6.29
C ILE A 105 9.71 -3.83 -7.60
N LYS A 106 10.99 -4.02 -7.93
CA LYS A 106 11.58 -3.56 -9.19
C LYS A 106 10.87 -4.19 -10.38
N GLU A 107 10.63 -5.49 -10.36
CA GLU A 107 9.85 -6.20 -11.37
C GLU A 107 8.44 -5.61 -11.52
N ALA A 108 7.75 -5.36 -10.40
CA ALA A 108 6.42 -4.76 -10.41
C ALA A 108 6.44 -3.32 -10.95
N TYR A 109 7.46 -2.55 -10.65
CA TYR A 109 7.60 -1.18 -11.17
C TYR A 109 7.92 -1.14 -12.66
N GLU A 110 8.63 -2.14 -13.18
CA GLU A 110 8.93 -2.29 -14.61
C GLU A 110 7.74 -2.82 -15.41
N SER A 111 7.07 -3.86 -14.90
CA SER A 111 6.06 -4.63 -15.67
C SER A 111 4.60 -4.46 -15.20
N GLY A 112 4.37 -3.83 -14.04
CA GLY A 112 3.07 -3.82 -13.37
C GLY A 112 2.74 -5.13 -12.63
N ARG A 113 3.63 -6.11 -12.60
CA ARG A 113 3.46 -7.40 -11.92
C ARG A 113 4.72 -7.79 -11.16
N GLY A 114 4.53 -8.25 -9.94
CA GLY A 114 5.63 -8.71 -9.10
C GLY A 114 5.12 -9.10 -7.72
N ALA A 115 5.99 -9.64 -6.89
CA ALA A 115 5.65 -9.97 -5.52
C ALA A 115 6.80 -9.64 -4.58
N PHE A 116 6.47 -9.12 -3.40
CA PHE A 116 7.45 -8.89 -2.35
C PHE A 116 6.95 -9.45 -1.03
N LYS A 117 7.89 -9.72 -0.13
CA LYS A 117 7.60 -10.20 1.22
C LYS A 117 7.64 -9.07 2.22
N THR A 118 6.72 -9.10 3.16
CA THR A 118 6.73 -8.24 4.35
C THR A 118 6.86 -9.08 5.60
N ARG A 119 7.62 -8.60 6.54
CA ARG A 119 7.77 -9.20 7.89
C ARG A 119 7.24 -8.25 8.95
N ALA A 120 6.70 -8.84 9.99
CA ALA A 120 6.39 -8.14 11.22
C ALA A 120 7.64 -7.47 11.79
N LYS A 121 7.48 -6.28 12.35
CA LYS A 121 8.54 -5.66 13.16
C LYS A 121 8.49 -6.24 14.56
N VAL A 122 9.59 -6.82 14.98
CA VAL A 122 9.71 -7.54 16.24
C VAL A 122 10.91 -7.10 17.05
N GLN A 123 10.81 -7.25 18.36
CA GLN A 123 11.92 -7.09 19.31
C GLN A 123 11.95 -8.32 20.23
N ILE A 124 13.14 -8.77 20.58
CA ILE A 124 13.35 -9.85 21.53
C ILE A 124 13.71 -9.22 22.87
N GLU A 125 12.84 -9.38 23.85
CA GLU A 125 12.97 -8.77 25.17
C GLU A 125 12.81 -9.81 26.29
N ARG A 126 13.30 -9.46 27.49
CA ARG A 126 13.00 -10.22 28.68
C ARG A 126 11.60 -9.82 29.20
N VAL A 127 10.66 -10.74 29.14
CA VAL A 127 9.26 -10.51 29.56
C VAL A 127 9.08 -10.76 31.07
N THR A 128 9.79 -11.76 31.61
CA THR A 128 9.84 -12.05 33.05
C THR A 128 11.29 -12.31 33.47
N ALA A 129 11.53 -12.43 34.77
CA ALA A 129 12.89 -12.71 35.29
C ALA A 129 13.54 -13.96 34.68
N ARG A 130 12.75 -14.91 34.14
CA ARG A 130 13.21 -16.20 33.61
C ARG A 130 12.81 -16.48 32.18
N LYS A 131 12.04 -15.58 31.52
CA LYS A 131 11.51 -15.83 30.16
C LYS A 131 11.85 -14.70 29.21
N MET A 132 12.27 -15.08 28.03
CA MET A 132 12.37 -14.20 26.88
C MET A 132 11.04 -14.20 26.11
N GLY A 133 10.74 -13.11 25.44
CA GLY A 133 9.59 -12.97 24.57
C GLY A 133 9.94 -12.29 23.25
N ILE A 134 9.16 -12.60 22.25
CA ILE A 134 9.16 -11.93 20.95
C ILE A 134 7.99 -10.95 20.97
N ILE A 135 8.29 -9.66 20.94
CA ILE A 135 7.31 -8.58 20.97
C ILE A 135 7.08 -8.10 19.55
N VAL A 136 5.85 -8.25 19.08
CA VAL A 136 5.44 -7.79 17.75
C VAL A 136 4.77 -6.43 17.89
N THR A 137 5.32 -5.42 17.21
CA THR A 137 4.84 -4.03 17.25
C THR A 137 4.23 -3.57 15.92
N GLN A 138 4.53 -4.25 14.81
CA GLN A 138 3.91 -4.01 13.50
C GLN A 138 3.71 -5.36 12.81
N LEU A 139 2.61 -5.47 12.07
CA LEU A 139 2.29 -6.68 11.29
C LEU A 139 2.42 -6.41 9.79
N PRO A 140 2.55 -7.45 8.97
CA PRO A 140 2.39 -7.33 7.52
C PRO A 140 1.04 -6.71 7.16
N TYR A 141 1.02 -5.99 6.04
CA TYR A 141 -0.16 -5.29 5.55
C TYR A 141 -1.38 -6.24 5.42
N MET A 142 -2.54 -5.82 5.94
CA MET A 142 -3.80 -6.56 5.98
C MET A 142 -3.78 -7.85 6.83
N VAL A 143 -2.81 -7.99 7.73
CA VAL A 143 -2.73 -9.10 8.67
C VAL A 143 -3.13 -8.62 10.07
N GLY A 144 -4.24 -9.15 10.60
CA GLY A 144 -4.68 -8.88 11.96
C GLY A 144 -3.99 -9.76 13.01
N PRO A 145 -3.86 -9.29 14.27
CA PRO A 145 -3.25 -10.05 15.35
C PRO A 145 -4.00 -11.36 15.68
N GLU A 146 -5.32 -11.40 15.49
CA GLU A 146 -6.15 -12.57 15.72
C GLU A 146 -5.74 -13.74 14.80
N LYS A 147 -5.54 -13.45 13.51
CA LYS A 147 -5.08 -14.43 12.51
C LYS A 147 -3.70 -15.00 12.87
N VAL A 148 -2.80 -14.13 13.36
CA VAL A 148 -1.47 -14.57 13.80
C VAL A 148 -1.58 -15.51 15.02
N ILE A 149 -2.36 -15.12 16.02
CA ILE A 149 -2.59 -15.94 17.24
C ILE A 149 -3.19 -17.30 16.88
N GLU A 150 -4.20 -17.32 16.02
CA GLU A 150 -4.83 -18.54 15.53
C GLU A 150 -3.81 -19.47 14.87
N LYS A 151 -3.01 -18.94 13.94
CA LYS A 151 -1.98 -19.71 13.22
C LYS A 151 -0.86 -20.21 14.15
N ILE A 152 -0.48 -19.44 15.16
CA ILE A 152 0.45 -19.90 16.18
C ILE A 152 -0.14 -21.08 16.94
N LYS A 153 -1.39 -21.01 17.41
CA LYS A 153 -2.08 -22.08 18.14
C LYS A 153 -2.21 -23.34 17.28
N GLU A 154 -2.67 -23.22 16.05
CA GLU A 154 -2.80 -24.35 15.11
C GLU A 154 -1.45 -25.08 14.91
N ASN A 155 -0.37 -24.34 14.65
CA ASN A 155 0.94 -24.92 14.39
C ASN A 155 1.59 -25.48 15.67
N ALA A 156 1.35 -24.87 16.83
CA ALA A 156 1.81 -25.38 18.11
C ALA A 156 1.09 -26.70 18.49
N ASN A 157 -0.22 -26.77 18.35
CA ASN A 157 -1.01 -27.98 18.60
C ASN A 157 -0.65 -29.12 17.65
N ALA A 158 -0.35 -28.80 16.39
CA ALA A 158 0.12 -29.78 15.39
C ALA A 158 1.59 -30.19 15.58
N GLY A 159 2.29 -29.68 16.60
CA GLY A 159 3.71 -29.98 16.87
C GLY A 159 4.69 -29.39 15.86
N ARG A 160 4.23 -28.56 14.91
CA ARG A 160 5.04 -27.94 13.86
C ARG A 160 5.79 -26.69 14.34
N LEU A 161 5.30 -26.03 15.39
CA LEU A 161 5.90 -24.87 16.02
C LEU A 161 6.22 -25.19 17.47
N LYS A 162 7.51 -25.16 17.81
CA LYS A 162 7.99 -25.54 19.16
C LYS A 162 8.59 -24.33 19.86
N GLY A 163 8.64 -24.39 21.19
CA GLY A 163 9.32 -23.39 22.01
C GLY A 163 8.44 -22.19 22.41
N ILE A 164 7.13 -22.20 22.15
CA ILE A 164 6.21 -21.16 22.59
C ILE A 164 5.54 -21.59 23.89
N SER A 165 5.56 -20.70 24.89
CA SER A 165 4.91 -20.85 26.19
C SER A 165 3.50 -20.28 26.19
N SER A 166 3.35 -19.05 25.74
CA SER A 166 2.06 -18.35 25.65
C SER A 166 2.09 -17.27 24.58
N VAL A 167 0.91 -16.81 24.17
CA VAL A 167 0.73 -15.66 23.27
C VAL A 167 -0.33 -14.76 23.89
N GLN A 168 0.00 -13.49 24.06
CA GLN A 168 -0.89 -12.48 24.65
C GLN A 168 -0.99 -11.27 23.73
N ASN A 169 -2.20 -10.80 23.49
CA ASN A 169 -2.45 -9.54 22.80
C ASN A 169 -2.61 -8.43 23.86
N LEU A 170 -1.62 -7.56 23.96
CA LEU A 170 -1.58 -6.42 24.87
C LEU A 170 -1.75 -5.09 24.12
N THR A 171 -2.35 -5.14 22.94
CA THR A 171 -2.63 -3.95 22.12
C THR A 171 -3.57 -3.00 22.86
N ASP A 172 -3.19 -1.72 22.91
CA ASP A 172 -4.01 -0.67 23.48
C ASP A 172 -3.99 0.60 22.60
N ARG A 173 -4.81 1.59 22.93
CA ARG A 173 -4.91 2.84 22.16
C ARG A 173 -3.72 3.78 22.36
N ILE A 174 -2.94 3.61 23.41
CA ILE A 174 -1.83 4.49 23.77
C ILE A 174 -0.54 4.02 23.10
N HIS A 175 -0.26 2.72 23.19
CA HIS A 175 1.00 2.10 22.74
C HIS A 175 0.87 1.42 21.36
N GLY A 176 -0.34 1.29 20.84
CA GLY A 176 -0.60 0.61 19.57
C GLY A 176 -0.51 -0.91 19.67
N LEU A 177 -0.18 -1.56 18.57
CA LEU A 177 -0.06 -3.03 18.50
C LEU A 177 1.07 -3.53 19.41
N ARG A 178 0.72 -4.48 20.29
CA ARG A 178 1.67 -5.18 21.15
C ARG A 178 1.25 -6.64 21.33
N LEU A 179 1.79 -7.52 20.50
CA LEU A 179 1.59 -8.96 20.61
C LEU A 179 2.83 -9.57 21.26
N VAL A 180 2.66 -10.22 22.41
CA VAL A 180 3.75 -10.81 23.21
C VAL A 180 3.71 -12.33 23.05
N ILE A 181 4.77 -12.89 22.45
CA ILE A 181 4.96 -14.32 22.26
C ILE A 181 6.05 -14.79 23.22
N GLU A 182 5.67 -15.44 24.32
CA GLU A 182 6.63 -15.93 25.29
C GLU A 182 7.32 -17.20 24.81
N VAL A 183 8.65 -17.24 24.93
CA VAL A 183 9.49 -18.37 24.56
C VAL A 183 9.71 -19.25 25.79
N LYS A 184 9.59 -20.59 25.62
CA LYS A 184 9.89 -21.57 26.68
C LYS A 184 11.38 -21.53 27.04
N ASN A 185 11.68 -21.75 28.32
CA ASN A 185 13.05 -21.88 28.79
C ASN A 185 13.80 -22.98 28.01
N GLY A 186 15.05 -22.71 27.66
CA GLY A 186 15.88 -23.65 26.90
C GLY A 186 15.73 -23.56 25.37
N PHE A 187 14.82 -22.72 24.86
CA PHE A 187 14.69 -22.43 23.43
C PHE A 187 15.36 -21.08 23.09
N ASN A 188 16.05 -21.05 21.94
CA ASN A 188 16.60 -19.82 21.40
C ASN A 188 15.47 -18.98 20.78
N PRO A 189 15.23 -17.74 21.24
CA PRO A 189 14.17 -16.87 20.72
C PRO A 189 14.29 -16.57 19.22
N GLU A 190 15.50 -16.42 18.70
CA GLU A 190 15.75 -16.15 17.28
C GLU A 190 15.37 -17.37 16.42
N ALA A 191 15.68 -18.58 16.88
CA ALA A 191 15.27 -19.80 16.18
C ALA A 191 13.75 -19.99 16.21
N VAL A 192 13.08 -19.62 17.29
CA VAL A 192 11.62 -19.61 17.37
C VAL A 192 11.03 -18.56 16.43
N LEU A 193 11.63 -17.38 16.35
CA LEU A 193 11.21 -16.32 15.43
C LEU A 193 11.30 -16.76 13.96
N GLN A 194 12.36 -17.46 13.57
CA GLN A 194 12.47 -18.01 12.21
C GLN A 194 11.37 -19.04 11.89
N GLN A 195 11.01 -19.88 12.85
CA GLN A 195 9.87 -20.80 12.70
C GLN A 195 8.54 -20.04 12.57
N LEU A 196 8.36 -18.94 13.33
CA LEU A 196 7.19 -18.08 13.25
C LEU A 196 7.04 -17.44 11.87
N TYR A 197 8.10 -16.90 11.28
CA TYR A 197 8.08 -16.37 9.91
C TYR A 197 7.71 -17.42 8.86
N GLN A 198 8.18 -18.65 9.01
CA GLN A 198 7.88 -19.72 8.05
C GLN A 198 6.46 -20.29 8.16
N ARG A 199 5.82 -20.18 9.32
CA ARG A 199 4.60 -20.95 9.64
C ARG A 199 3.41 -20.10 10.04
N THR A 200 3.57 -18.79 10.11
CA THR A 200 2.52 -17.86 10.51
C THR A 200 2.55 -16.61 9.63
N PRO A 201 1.49 -15.81 9.59
CA PRO A 201 1.46 -14.55 8.83
C PRO A 201 2.35 -13.42 9.40
N LEU A 202 3.30 -13.74 10.30
CA LEU A 202 4.36 -12.78 10.67
C LEU A 202 5.33 -12.48 9.51
N GLU A 203 5.40 -13.35 8.50
CA GLU A 203 5.88 -13.05 7.15
C GLU A 203 4.74 -13.37 6.19
N ASP A 204 4.43 -12.43 5.31
CA ASP A 204 3.41 -12.62 4.27
C ASP A 204 3.88 -12.02 2.95
N SER A 205 3.34 -12.51 1.85
CA SER A 205 3.66 -12.06 0.49
C SER A 205 2.57 -11.16 -0.05
N PHE A 206 2.96 -10.01 -0.57
CA PHE A 206 2.08 -9.12 -1.32
C PHE A 206 2.34 -9.27 -2.81
N SER A 207 1.34 -9.71 -3.55
CA SER A 207 1.42 -9.84 -5.01
C SER A 207 0.84 -8.61 -5.67
N ILE A 208 1.67 -7.86 -6.39
CA ILE A 208 1.24 -6.70 -7.17
C ILE A 208 0.71 -7.18 -8.52
N ASN A 209 -0.46 -6.69 -8.90
CA ASN A 209 -1.04 -6.77 -10.23
C ASN A 209 -1.68 -5.43 -10.54
N ALA A 210 -0.91 -4.55 -11.15
CA ALA A 210 -1.26 -3.15 -11.32
C ALA A 210 -2.12 -2.93 -12.57
N VAL A 211 -3.37 -3.39 -12.52
CA VAL A 211 -4.36 -3.18 -13.57
C VAL A 211 -5.18 -1.95 -13.26
N ALA A 212 -5.23 -1.01 -14.20
CA ALA A 212 -6.04 0.20 -14.11
C ALA A 212 -6.74 0.49 -15.44
N LEU A 213 -7.79 1.30 -15.41
CA LEU A 213 -8.48 1.76 -16.61
C LEU A 213 -7.80 3.01 -17.14
N VAL A 214 -7.38 2.97 -18.40
CA VAL A 214 -6.84 4.14 -19.12
C VAL A 214 -7.69 4.36 -20.36
N GLY A 215 -8.39 5.48 -20.42
CA GLY A 215 -9.35 5.74 -21.49
C GLY A 215 -10.45 4.67 -21.58
N GLY A 216 -10.91 4.15 -20.45
CA GLY A 216 -11.93 3.10 -20.37
C GLY A 216 -11.43 1.68 -20.66
N GLN A 217 -10.15 1.49 -20.98
CA GLN A 217 -9.57 0.18 -21.30
C GLN A 217 -8.66 -0.32 -20.16
N PRO A 218 -8.78 -1.60 -19.75
CA PRO A 218 -7.91 -2.16 -18.74
C PRO A 218 -6.49 -2.35 -19.29
N ARG A 219 -5.50 -1.84 -18.53
CA ARG A 219 -4.08 -1.97 -18.84
C ARG A 219 -3.31 -2.35 -17.59
N THR A 220 -2.30 -3.21 -17.75
CA THR A 220 -1.30 -3.45 -16.71
C THR A 220 -0.22 -2.39 -16.86
N LEU A 221 0.03 -1.61 -15.81
CA LEU A 221 0.91 -0.44 -15.85
C LEU A 221 2.07 -0.59 -14.88
N GLY A 222 3.28 -0.34 -15.35
CA GLY A 222 4.44 -0.13 -14.48
C GLY A 222 4.39 1.25 -13.82
N LEU A 223 5.33 1.51 -12.88
CA LEU A 223 5.38 2.76 -12.13
C LEU A 223 5.49 3.99 -13.04
N LYS A 224 6.42 3.96 -14.01
CA LYS A 224 6.60 5.08 -14.94
C LYS A 224 5.35 5.36 -15.75
N GLU A 225 4.69 4.33 -16.25
CA GLU A 225 3.45 4.49 -17.04
C GLU A 225 2.31 5.06 -16.20
N MET A 226 2.15 4.61 -14.94
CA MET A 226 1.13 5.18 -14.04
C MET A 226 1.36 6.67 -13.80
N LEU A 227 2.60 7.06 -13.53
CA LEU A 227 2.95 8.46 -13.33
C LEU A 227 2.76 9.27 -14.61
N GLN A 228 3.08 8.72 -15.79
CA GLN A 228 2.89 9.41 -17.06
C GLN A 228 1.41 9.66 -17.36
N VAL A 229 0.55 8.65 -17.18
CA VAL A 229 -0.91 8.78 -17.34
C VAL A 229 -1.46 9.87 -16.39
N PHE A 230 -0.98 9.91 -15.15
CA PHE A 230 -1.36 10.95 -14.22
C PHE A 230 -0.88 12.35 -14.68
N LEU A 231 0.36 12.49 -15.13
CA LEU A 231 0.91 13.77 -15.60
C LEU A 231 0.17 14.29 -16.84
N ASP A 232 -0.15 13.40 -17.78
CA ASP A 232 -0.93 13.76 -18.99
C ASP A 232 -2.33 14.25 -18.58
N HIS A 233 -2.99 13.58 -17.65
CA HIS A 233 -4.26 14.01 -17.08
C HIS A 233 -4.14 15.38 -16.38
N ARG A 234 -3.09 15.61 -15.60
CA ARG A 234 -2.88 16.90 -14.92
C ARG A 234 -2.63 18.05 -15.90
N LEU A 235 -1.95 17.76 -17.00
CA LEU A 235 -1.74 18.73 -18.07
C LEU A 235 -3.09 19.14 -18.70
N ASP A 236 -3.95 18.17 -19.00
CA ASP A 236 -5.29 18.42 -19.55
C ASP A 236 -6.15 19.22 -18.55
N VAL A 237 -6.27 18.79 -17.30
CA VAL A 237 -6.97 19.49 -16.23
C VAL A 237 -6.52 20.94 -16.08
N THR A 238 -5.21 21.19 -16.11
CA THR A 238 -4.64 22.52 -15.95
C THR A 238 -4.93 23.39 -17.17
N THR A 239 -4.86 22.81 -18.36
CA THR A 239 -5.17 23.51 -19.63
C THR A 239 -6.65 23.88 -19.69
N ARG A 240 -7.56 22.97 -19.37
CA ARG A 240 -9.01 23.20 -19.35
C ARG A 240 -9.35 24.27 -18.33
N ARG A 241 -8.84 24.16 -17.10
CA ARG A 241 -9.03 25.18 -16.05
C ARG A 241 -8.56 26.56 -16.48
N SER A 242 -7.41 26.65 -17.13
CA SER A 242 -6.86 27.93 -17.60
C SER A 242 -7.76 28.55 -18.68
N ARG A 243 -8.25 27.75 -19.62
CA ARG A 243 -9.21 28.20 -20.64
C ARG A 243 -10.53 28.67 -20.03
N PHE A 244 -11.06 27.93 -19.04
CA PHE A 244 -12.28 28.32 -18.33
C PHE A 244 -12.11 29.68 -17.64
N ARG A 245 -11.01 29.85 -16.91
CA ARG A 245 -10.70 31.11 -16.22
C ARG A 245 -10.49 32.27 -17.18
N LEU A 246 -9.77 32.06 -18.28
CA LEU A 246 -9.56 33.06 -19.31
C LEU A 246 -10.91 33.57 -19.84
N LYS A 247 -11.77 32.66 -20.29
CA LYS A 247 -13.13 33.01 -20.78
C LYS A 247 -14.00 33.74 -19.77
N LYS A 248 -13.78 33.51 -18.46
CA LYS A 248 -14.52 34.16 -17.37
C LYS A 248 -14.09 35.61 -17.17
N TYR A 249 -12.83 35.95 -17.50
CA TYR A 249 -12.25 37.27 -17.29
C TYR A 249 -12.18 38.14 -18.57
N GLU A 250 -12.44 37.57 -19.72
CA GLU A 250 -12.71 38.27 -20.98
C GLU A 250 -14.17 38.81 -21.01
#